data_cd40e658772e86ae5d03d802b687e2ab
#
_entry.id   cd40e658772e86ae5d03d802b687e2ab
#
_cell.length_a   1.000
_cell.length_b   1.000
_cell.length_c   1.000
_cell.angle_alpha   90.00
_cell.angle_beta   90.00
_cell.angle_gamma   90.00
#
_symmetry.space_group_name_H-M   'P 1'
#
loop_
_entity.id
_entity.type
_entity.pdbx_description
1 polymer ?
#
loop_
_entity_poly.entity_id
_entity_poly.type
_entity_poly.pdbx_seq_one_letter_code
_entity_poly.pdbx_strand_id
1 'polypeptide(L)'
;MNKFFTNILILVISFLCFYSKVDAAEILQVTSSSVLLIGDHNRTYTVKLACTEISPELEEKSVGWLKRQLPRHTKVNLKPQGSLDGMLIAKIIPFNSKIDITEKYINEGLATNNC
;
A
#
# COMPACT_ATOMS: atom_id res chain seq x y z
N MET A 1 -18.34 -26.60 37.17
CA MET A 1 -17.12 -26.81 36.44
C MET A 1 -17.23 -26.45 34.95
N ASN A 2 -18.25 -26.98 34.26
CA ASN A 2 -18.40 -26.73 32.82
C ASN A 2 -18.63 -25.27 32.45
N LYS A 3 -19.32 -24.49 33.28
CA LYS A 3 -19.57 -23.06 33.04
C LYS A 3 -18.29 -22.21 33.14
N PHE A 4 -17.36 -22.62 33.97
CA PHE A 4 -16.09 -21.91 34.14
C PHE A 4 -15.17 -22.10 32.93
N PHE A 5 -15.13 -23.32 32.39
CA PHE A 5 -14.36 -23.64 31.21
C PHE A 5 -14.88 -22.93 29.96
N THR A 6 -16.20 -22.84 29.81
CA THR A 6 -16.84 -22.17 28.67
C THR A 6 -16.51 -20.66 28.66
N ASN A 7 -16.53 -20.02 29.82
CA ASN A 7 -16.20 -18.59 29.93
C ASN A 7 -14.76 -18.31 29.61
N ILE A 8 -13.84 -19.14 30.02
CA ILE A 8 -12.41 -18.99 29.69
C ILE A 8 -12.17 -19.16 28.19
N LEU A 9 -12.84 -20.14 27.57
CA LEU A 9 -12.72 -20.39 26.14
C LEU A 9 -13.22 -19.19 25.30
N ILE A 10 -14.35 -18.61 25.68
CA ILE A 10 -14.91 -17.42 25.01
C ILE A 10 -13.96 -16.23 25.14
N LEU A 11 -13.34 -16.05 26.30
CA LEU A 11 -12.39 -14.97 26.54
C LEU A 11 -11.14 -15.11 25.68
N VAL A 12 -10.61 -16.32 25.53
CA VAL A 12 -9.44 -16.61 24.69
C VAL A 12 -9.75 -16.38 23.22
N ILE A 13 -10.92 -16.80 22.74
CA ILE A 13 -11.34 -16.60 21.35
C ILE A 13 -11.50 -15.10 21.06
N SER A 14 -12.10 -14.32 21.96
CA SER A 14 -12.22 -12.87 21.81
C SER A 14 -10.87 -12.18 21.76
N PHE A 15 -9.91 -12.63 22.55
CA PHE A 15 -8.54 -12.11 22.56
C PHE A 15 -7.81 -12.40 21.25
N LEU A 16 -7.96 -13.63 20.71
CA LEU A 16 -7.36 -14.01 19.42
C LEU A 16 -7.95 -13.22 18.25
N CYS A 17 -9.26 -12.96 18.26
CA CYS A 17 -9.90 -12.12 17.24
C CYS A 17 -9.39 -10.68 17.26
N PHE A 18 -8.98 -10.16 18.42
CA PHE A 18 -8.43 -8.82 18.56
C PHE A 18 -7.04 -8.71 17.91
N TYR A 19 -6.23 -9.77 17.97
CA TYR A 19 -4.89 -9.80 17.38
C TYR A 19 -4.88 -10.08 15.88
N SER A 20 -5.98 -10.56 15.30
CA SER A 20 -6.05 -10.89 13.88
C SER A 20 -6.32 -9.68 12.99
N LYS A 21 -6.57 -8.50 13.55
CA LYS A 21 -6.69 -7.26 12.78
C LYS A 21 -5.30 -6.71 12.47
N VAL A 22 -4.79 -7.06 11.30
CA VAL A 22 -3.58 -6.42 10.78
C VAL A 22 -4.00 -5.08 10.20
N ASP A 23 -3.61 -3.98 10.85
CA ASP A 23 -3.77 -2.65 10.30
C ASP A 23 -2.79 -2.48 9.15
N ALA A 24 -3.30 -2.58 7.94
CA ALA A 24 -2.52 -2.38 6.73
C ALA A 24 -2.81 -1.01 6.15
N ALA A 25 -1.79 -0.40 5.55
CA ALA A 25 -1.99 0.77 4.71
C ALA A 25 -2.87 0.39 3.51
N GLU A 26 -3.69 1.32 3.04
CA GLU A 26 -4.55 1.07 1.88
C GLU A 26 -4.54 2.26 0.92
N ILE A 27 -4.71 1.94 -0.35
CA ILE A 27 -4.77 2.95 -1.40
C ILE A 27 -6.09 3.72 -1.29
N LEU A 28 -6.01 5.05 -1.23
CA LEU A 28 -7.18 5.91 -1.26
C LEU A 28 -7.38 6.52 -2.65
N GLN A 29 -6.30 6.95 -3.30
CA GLN A 29 -6.37 7.60 -4.60
C GLN A 29 -5.02 7.56 -5.30
N VAL A 30 -5.03 7.38 -6.61
CA VAL A 30 -3.87 7.61 -7.47
C VAL A 30 -3.95 9.06 -7.94
N THR A 31 -2.99 9.87 -7.50
CA THR A 31 -2.95 11.30 -7.82
C THR A 31 -2.25 11.57 -9.15
N SER A 32 -1.15 10.86 -9.39
CA SER A 32 -0.39 10.93 -10.64
C SER A 32 0.27 9.59 -10.91
N SER A 33 1.07 9.50 -11.97
CA SER A 33 1.78 8.26 -12.31
C SER A 33 2.75 7.79 -11.22
N SER A 34 3.20 8.70 -10.34
CA SER A 34 4.18 8.36 -9.30
C SER A 34 3.77 8.81 -7.90
N VAL A 35 2.58 9.41 -7.75
CA VAL A 35 2.12 9.94 -6.45
C VAL A 35 0.75 9.36 -6.11
N LEU A 36 0.63 8.85 -4.91
CA LEU A 36 -0.61 8.24 -4.41
C LEU A 36 -0.98 8.82 -3.05
N LEU A 37 -2.27 8.77 -2.76
CA LEU A 37 -2.80 9.07 -1.44
C LEU A 37 -3.08 7.75 -0.73
N ILE A 38 -2.47 7.56 0.43
CA ILE A 38 -2.53 6.30 1.17
C ILE A 38 -3.00 6.56 2.59
N GLY A 39 -3.94 5.75 3.06
CA GLY A 39 -4.46 5.79 4.43
C GLY A 39 -3.81 4.74 5.30
N ASP A 40 -3.44 5.12 6.52
CA ASP A 40 -2.86 4.23 7.51
C ASP A 40 -3.15 4.76 8.91
N HIS A 41 -3.77 3.94 9.76
CA HIS A 41 -4.08 4.30 11.16
C HIS A 41 -4.81 5.64 11.31
N ASN A 42 -5.87 5.86 10.54
CA ASN A 42 -6.67 7.10 10.52
C ASN A 42 -5.89 8.34 10.04
N ARG A 43 -4.72 8.13 9.45
CA ARG A 43 -3.93 9.20 8.84
C ARG A 43 -3.87 9.00 7.33
N THR A 44 -3.70 10.10 6.62
CA THR A 44 -3.53 10.11 5.18
C THR A 44 -2.15 10.63 4.83
N TYR A 45 -1.45 9.90 3.99
CA TYR A 45 -0.11 10.26 3.53
C TYR A 45 -0.12 10.45 2.03
N THR A 46 0.56 11.50 1.57
CA THR A 46 0.94 11.63 0.17
C THR A 46 2.24 10.88 -0.03
N VAL A 47 2.22 9.86 -0.88
CA VAL A 47 3.36 8.96 -1.09
C VAL A 47 3.83 9.06 -2.53
N LYS A 48 5.13 9.33 -2.70
CA LYS A 48 5.79 9.28 -3.99
C LYS A 48 6.51 7.94 -4.12
N LEU A 49 6.36 7.28 -5.26
CA LEU A 49 7.04 6.01 -5.54
C LEU A 49 8.55 6.20 -5.56
N ALA A 50 9.26 5.40 -4.75
CA ALA A 50 10.71 5.43 -4.68
C ALA A 50 11.32 4.88 -5.98
N CYS A 51 12.44 5.47 -6.41
CA CYS A 51 13.24 4.98 -7.54
C CYS A 51 12.47 4.88 -8.87
N THR A 52 11.45 5.71 -9.05
CA THR A 52 10.53 5.60 -10.20
C THR A 52 10.55 6.90 -11.00
N GLU A 53 10.90 6.80 -12.27
CA GLU A 53 10.82 7.92 -13.20
C GLU A 53 9.95 7.54 -14.38
N ILE A 54 9.02 8.43 -14.73
CA ILE A 54 8.08 8.23 -15.83
C ILE A 54 8.16 9.41 -16.79
N SER A 55 8.36 9.08 -18.08
CA SER A 55 8.41 10.12 -19.13
C SER A 55 7.07 10.85 -19.21
N PRO A 56 7.08 12.18 -19.45
CA PRO A 56 5.83 12.95 -19.57
C PRO A 56 4.88 12.40 -20.63
N GLU A 57 5.41 11.82 -21.69
CA GLU A 57 4.63 11.21 -22.78
C GLU A 57 3.82 9.99 -22.32
N LEU A 58 4.28 9.31 -21.27
CA LEU A 58 3.65 8.12 -20.73
C LEU A 58 2.79 8.41 -19.51
N GLU A 59 2.67 9.66 -19.09
CA GLU A 59 1.99 10.04 -17.84
C GLU A 59 0.55 9.53 -17.81
N GLU A 60 -0.25 9.84 -18.81
CA GLU A 60 -1.65 9.47 -18.85
C GLU A 60 -1.85 7.97 -18.89
N LYS A 61 -1.07 7.27 -19.71
CA LYS A 61 -1.11 5.81 -19.82
C LYS A 61 -0.71 5.15 -18.49
N SER A 62 0.30 5.70 -17.84
CA SER A 62 0.81 5.18 -16.57
C SER A 62 -0.18 5.38 -15.42
N VAL A 63 -0.84 6.53 -15.36
CA VAL A 63 -1.92 6.77 -14.38
C VAL A 63 -3.02 5.74 -14.55
N GLY A 64 -3.47 5.48 -15.77
CA GLY A 64 -4.50 4.49 -16.04
C GLY A 64 -4.08 3.08 -15.61
N TRP A 65 -2.84 2.72 -15.92
CA TRP A 65 -2.29 1.43 -15.51
C TRP A 65 -2.23 1.30 -13.99
N LEU A 66 -1.72 2.35 -13.31
CA LEU A 66 -1.58 2.35 -11.86
C LEU A 66 -2.93 2.24 -11.16
N LYS A 67 -3.95 2.94 -11.66
CA LYS A 67 -5.32 2.84 -11.14
C LYS A 67 -5.88 1.41 -11.26
N ARG A 68 -5.54 0.70 -12.32
CA ARG A 68 -5.97 -0.69 -12.49
C ARG A 68 -5.22 -1.64 -11.56
N GLN A 69 -3.93 -1.40 -11.33
CA GLN A 69 -3.11 -2.22 -10.44
C GLN A 69 -3.43 -1.98 -8.96
N LEU A 70 -3.75 -0.75 -8.61
CA LEU A 70 -4.00 -0.32 -7.24
C LEU A 70 -5.37 0.35 -7.11
N PRO A 71 -6.46 -0.42 -7.23
CA PRO A 71 -7.79 0.13 -6.98
C PRO A 71 -7.91 0.66 -5.55
N ARG A 72 -8.86 1.57 -5.33
CA ARG A 72 -9.13 2.10 -4.00
C ARG A 72 -9.36 0.97 -3.00
N HIS A 73 -8.81 1.11 -1.80
CA HIS A 73 -8.85 0.14 -0.69
C HIS A 73 -7.96 -1.08 -0.87
N THR A 74 -7.10 -1.12 -1.91
CA THR A 74 -6.08 -2.16 -2.02
C THR A 74 -5.13 -2.10 -0.83
N LYS A 75 -4.93 -3.20 -0.14
CA LYS A 75 -4.02 -3.30 1.00
C LYS A 75 -2.58 -3.40 0.51
N VAL A 76 -1.71 -2.59 1.09
CA VAL A 76 -0.31 -2.52 0.68
C VAL A 76 0.61 -2.43 1.90
N ASN A 77 1.84 -2.88 1.72
CA ASN A 77 2.94 -2.60 2.62
C ASN A 77 3.73 -1.41 2.07
N LEU A 78 4.08 -0.48 2.95
CA LEU A 78 4.95 0.63 2.61
C LEU A 78 6.34 0.37 3.16
N LYS A 79 7.35 0.60 2.32
CA LYS A 79 8.75 0.61 2.75
C LYS A 79 9.31 2.03 2.57
N PRO A 80 9.29 2.86 3.63
CA PRO A 80 9.76 4.23 3.54
C PRO A 80 11.25 4.31 3.18
N GLN A 81 11.58 5.20 2.26
CA GLN A 81 12.96 5.47 1.82
C GLN A 81 13.42 6.86 2.23
N GLY A 82 12.49 7.76 2.49
CA GLY A 82 12.79 9.15 2.84
C GLY A 82 11.56 10.03 2.71
N SER A 83 11.78 11.33 2.67
CA SER A 83 10.72 12.30 2.45
C SER A 83 11.25 13.48 1.62
N LEU A 84 10.35 14.10 0.86
CA LEU A 84 10.67 15.25 0.02
C LEU A 84 9.42 16.13 -0.09
N ASP A 85 9.55 17.42 0.24
CA ASP A 85 8.47 18.40 0.13
C ASP A 85 7.15 17.96 0.80
N GLY A 86 7.25 17.37 1.97
CA GLY A 86 6.08 16.89 2.72
C GLY A 86 5.50 15.56 2.23
N MET A 87 6.06 14.98 1.19
CA MET A 87 5.67 13.66 0.70
C MET A 87 6.57 12.57 1.26
N LEU A 88 5.99 11.45 1.60
CA LEU A 88 6.75 10.25 1.94
C LEU A 88 7.23 9.57 0.65
N ILE A 89 8.51 9.29 0.56
CA ILE A 89 9.06 8.50 -0.54
C ILE A 89 9.13 7.05 -0.06
N ALA A 90 8.44 6.16 -0.76
CA ALA A 90 8.33 4.77 -0.32
C ALA A 90 8.17 3.81 -1.49
N LYS A 91 8.54 2.55 -1.24
CA LYS A 91 8.14 1.43 -2.08
C LYS A 91 6.77 0.95 -1.64
N ILE A 92 5.93 0.60 -2.60
CA ILE A 92 4.58 0.10 -2.36
C ILE A 92 4.51 -1.34 -2.83
N ILE A 93 4.19 -2.24 -1.91
CA ILE A 93 4.10 -3.67 -2.18
C ILE A 93 2.69 -4.14 -1.88
N PRO A 94 1.86 -4.42 -2.92
CA PRO A 94 0.52 -4.93 -2.70
C PRO A 94 0.54 -6.29 -2.00
N PHE A 95 -0.41 -6.52 -1.11
CA PHE A 95 -0.51 -7.79 -0.37
C PHE A 95 -0.79 -8.98 -1.30
N ASN A 96 -1.57 -8.76 -2.36
CA ASN A 96 -1.99 -9.82 -3.27
C ASN A 96 -0.88 -10.32 -4.20
N SER A 97 0.10 -9.48 -4.54
CA SER A 97 1.16 -9.83 -5.48
C SER A 97 2.53 -9.99 -4.84
N LYS A 98 2.76 -9.33 -3.69
CA LYS A 98 4.04 -9.31 -2.97
C LYS A 98 5.22 -8.80 -3.81
N ILE A 99 4.93 -8.10 -4.90
CA ILE A 99 5.93 -7.51 -5.80
C ILE A 99 5.79 -6.00 -5.73
N ASP A 100 6.93 -5.30 -5.61
CA ASP A 100 6.98 -3.84 -5.62
C ASP A 100 6.33 -3.30 -6.90
N ILE A 101 5.44 -2.32 -6.77
CA ILE A 101 4.73 -1.74 -7.89
C ILE A 101 5.69 -1.09 -8.90
N THR A 102 6.81 -0.55 -8.44
CA THR A 102 7.83 0.03 -9.31
C THR A 102 8.45 -1.02 -10.22
N GLU A 103 8.71 -2.22 -9.69
CA GLU A 103 9.23 -3.33 -10.48
C GLU A 103 8.23 -3.72 -11.59
N LYS A 104 6.95 -3.75 -11.27
CA LYS A 104 5.90 -4.00 -12.27
C LYS A 104 5.85 -2.90 -13.33
N TYR A 105 6.01 -1.64 -12.93
CA TYR A 105 6.06 -0.50 -13.84
C TYR A 105 7.20 -0.65 -14.85
N ILE A 106 8.37 -1.02 -14.36
CA ILE A 106 9.56 -1.20 -15.21
C ILE A 106 9.36 -2.35 -16.19
N ASN A 107 8.79 -3.46 -15.70
CA ASN A 107 8.51 -4.63 -16.54
C ASN A 107 7.49 -4.32 -17.65
N GLU A 108 6.55 -3.40 -17.41
CA GLU A 108 5.58 -2.95 -18.42
C GLU A 108 6.16 -1.90 -19.37
N GLY A 109 7.39 -1.46 -19.17
CA GLY A 109 8.01 -0.43 -19.99
C GLY A 109 7.47 0.98 -19.77
N LEU A 110 6.76 1.21 -18.66
CA LEU A 110 6.15 2.51 -18.35
C LEU A 110 7.03 3.40 -17.49
N ALA A 111 8.02 2.83 -16.83
CA ALA A 111 8.90 3.56 -15.93
C ALA A 111 10.33 3.07 -16.02
N THR A 112 11.25 3.91 -15.56
CA THR A 112 12.65 3.55 -15.40
C THR A 112 13.07 3.72 -13.94
N ASN A 113 14.10 2.97 -13.55
CA ASN A 113 14.69 3.09 -12.22
C ASN A 113 15.65 4.26 -12.22
N ASN A 114 15.47 5.22 -11.29
CA ASN A 114 16.32 6.40 -11.18
C ASN A 114 17.15 6.43 -9.88
N CYS A 115 17.29 5.30 -9.22
CA CYS A 115 18.18 5.20 -8.06
C CYS A 115 19.61 4.80 -8.43
#